data_c6b7e76e629a5da88ecba209c2bd2f25
#
_entry.id   c6b7e76e629a5da88ecba209c2bd2f25
#
_cell.length_a   1.000
_cell.length_b   1.000
_cell.length_c   1.000
_cell.angle_alpha   90.00
_cell.angle_beta   90.00
_cell.angle_gamma   90.00
#
_symmetry.space_group_name_H-M   'P 1'
#
loop_
_entity.id
_entity.type
_entity.pdbx_description
1 polymer ?
#
loop_
_entity_poly.entity_id
_entity_poly.type
_entity_poly.pdbx_seq_one_letter_code
_entity_poly.pdbx_strand_id
1 'polypeptide(L)'
;MKRGIYLLMTLFIIGIIPSYGQLSDDFFKELLVALAPRPTPTTEIAAALSEADKSYREGFVGPAYDIYMQYNDYLTPEQHYRLGDMLDSAVISGQSKPPYPPSNDQLAEEEMLKAAEGGHPKAMGAMGWYCTYHRKDTQEIFAWYEKAVQYGYKSACFNLGLDHFLEEQRFHPYYQRDYTQACYWLERAANEYYYYIAMVILGQIYGSDEGKDYQKAAYWYQRAYNTEAHPLERFYRAANLVTIYQDYLRDPEKLAYWKEKLKEYTERLRNLDDGLLTPEEKKHIIWSYTPKNN
;
A
#
# COMPACT_ATOMS: atom_id res chain seq x y z
N MET A 1 -20.75 -23.01 -19.61
CA MET A 1 -21.25 -22.57 -20.92
C MET A 1 -22.40 -21.56 -20.85
N LYS A 2 -23.59 -21.91 -20.30
CA LYS A 2 -24.75 -20.98 -20.32
C LYS A 2 -24.50 -19.62 -19.67
N ARG A 3 -23.79 -19.53 -18.52
CA ARG A 3 -23.50 -18.26 -17.84
C ARG A 3 -22.51 -17.35 -18.61
N GLY A 4 -21.51 -17.94 -19.27
CA GLY A 4 -20.54 -17.16 -20.09
C GLY A 4 -21.20 -16.57 -21.35
N ILE A 5 -22.10 -17.33 -21.99
CA ILE A 5 -22.87 -16.84 -23.14
C ILE A 5 -23.82 -15.72 -22.72
N TYR A 6 -24.45 -15.81 -21.55
CA TYR A 6 -25.31 -14.74 -21.02
C TYR A 6 -24.50 -13.47 -20.71
N LEU A 7 -23.30 -13.61 -20.13
CA LEU A 7 -22.43 -12.46 -19.85
C LEU A 7 -21.97 -11.77 -21.14
N LEU A 8 -21.55 -12.54 -22.15
CA LEU A 8 -21.22 -12.03 -23.50
C LEU A 8 -22.40 -11.31 -24.16
N MET A 9 -23.60 -11.91 -24.11
CA MET A 9 -24.81 -11.27 -24.63
C MET A 9 -25.16 -10.00 -23.86
N THR A 10 -24.97 -9.97 -22.54
CA THR A 10 -25.23 -8.77 -21.74
C THR A 10 -24.25 -7.64 -22.07
N LEU A 11 -22.94 -7.95 -22.18
CA LEU A 11 -21.92 -6.99 -22.57
C LEU A 11 -22.12 -6.44 -23.99
N PHE A 12 -22.64 -7.26 -24.90
CA PHE A 12 -23.00 -6.85 -26.24
C PHE A 12 -24.22 -5.92 -26.27
N ILE A 13 -25.26 -6.22 -25.47
CA ILE A 13 -26.50 -5.44 -25.37
C ILE A 13 -26.22 -4.05 -24.73
N ILE A 14 -25.28 -3.94 -23.79
CA ILE A 14 -24.92 -2.66 -23.16
C ILE A 14 -23.85 -1.88 -23.95
N GLY A 15 -23.46 -2.35 -25.14
CA GLY A 15 -22.57 -1.61 -26.05
C GLY A 15 -21.11 -1.51 -25.61
N ILE A 16 -20.68 -2.33 -24.65
CA ILE A 16 -19.28 -2.38 -24.18
C ILE A 16 -18.38 -3.12 -25.16
N ILE A 17 -18.95 -4.03 -25.97
CA ILE A 17 -18.21 -4.77 -27.01
C ILE A 17 -18.58 -4.20 -28.38
N PRO A 18 -17.59 -3.86 -29.24
CA PRO A 18 -17.85 -3.42 -30.61
C PRO A 18 -18.58 -4.50 -31.44
N SER A 19 -19.22 -4.09 -32.55
CA SER A 19 -19.98 -4.99 -33.41
C SER A 19 -19.16 -6.20 -33.87
N TYR A 20 -19.81 -7.35 -34.00
CA TYR A 20 -19.27 -8.70 -34.21
C TYR A 20 -18.19 -8.87 -35.29
N GLY A 21 -18.01 -7.90 -36.17
CA GLY A 21 -17.05 -7.96 -37.29
C GLY A 21 -15.63 -7.44 -36.95
N GLN A 22 -15.34 -7.02 -35.70
CA GLN A 22 -14.07 -6.39 -35.33
C GLN A 22 -13.24 -7.18 -34.30
N LEU A 23 -13.77 -8.29 -33.74
CA LEU A 23 -13.06 -9.10 -32.75
C LEU A 23 -12.42 -10.31 -33.44
N SER A 24 -11.12 -10.54 -33.14
CA SER A 24 -10.39 -11.69 -33.68
C SER A 24 -10.81 -13.01 -33.04
N ASP A 25 -10.64 -14.12 -33.77
CA ASP A 25 -10.83 -15.48 -33.21
C ASP A 25 -9.96 -15.72 -31.97
N ASP A 26 -8.81 -15.07 -31.90
CA ASP A 26 -7.91 -15.19 -30.75
C ASP A 26 -8.47 -14.48 -29.51
N PHE A 27 -9.11 -13.32 -29.67
CA PHE A 27 -9.83 -12.67 -28.57
C PHE A 27 -10.93 -13.57 -27.98
N PHE A 28 -11.69 -14.25 -28.83
CA PHE A 28 -12.72 -15.19 -28.33
C PHE A 28 -12.12 -16.41 -27.65
N LYS A 29 -10.98 -16.92 -28.13
CA LYS A 29 -10.26 -18.02 -27.46
C LYS A 29 -9.76 -17.60 -26.08
N GLU A 30 -9.11 -16.43 -25.97
CA GLU A 30 -8.62 -15.89 -24.71
C GLU A 30 -9.77 -15.65 -23.73
N LEU A 31 -10.88 -15.07 -24.21
CA LEU A 31 -12.07 -14.86 -23.40
C LEU A 31 -12.69 -16.18 -22.91
N LEU A 32 -12.73 -17.22 -23.74
CA LEU A 32 -13.21 -18.53 -23.36
C LEU A 32 -12.32 -19.22 -22.33
N VAL A 33 -11.00 -19.02 -22.44
CA VAL A 33 -10.03 -19.51 -21.44
C VAL A 33 -10.22 -18.75 -20.11
N ALA A 34 -10.36 -17.43 -20.15
CA ALA A 34 -10.57 -16.60 -18.96
C ALA A 34 -11.91 -16.88 -18.25
N LEU A 35 -12.96 -17.29 -19.01
CA LEU A 35 -14.26 -17.66 -18.49
C LEU A 35 -14.40 -19.15 -18.15
N ALA A 36 -13.39 -19.97 -18.46
CA ALA A 36 -13.41 -21.38 -18.11
C ALA A 36 -13.47 -21.54 -16.58
N PRO A 37 -14.37 -22.37 -16.05
CA PRO A 37 -14.35 -22.67 -14.64
C PRO A 37 -13.02 -23.36 -14.30
N ARG A 38 -12.42 -22.99 -13.19
CA ARG A 38 -11.23 -23.67 -12.69
C ARG A 38 -11.49 -25.18 -12.63
N PRO A 39 -10.49 -26.00 -12.93
CA PRO A 39 -10.63 -27.42 -12.76
C PRO A 39 -10.92 -27.74 -11.28
N THR A 40 -11.85 -28.64 -11.03
CA THR A 40 -12.14 -29.10 -9.66
C THR A 40 -11.04 -30.05 -9.23
N PRO A 41 -10.33 -29.81 -8.12
CA PRO A 41 -9.27 -30.68 -7.66
C PRO A 41 -9.86 -32.04 -7.23
N THR A 42 -9.12 -33.12 -7.49
CA THR A 42 -9.43 -34.43 -6.90
C THR A 42 -9.25 -34.36 -5.38
N THR A 43 -9.78 -35.33 -4.65
CA THR A 43 -9.61 -35.43 -3.18
C THR A 43 -8.14 -35.44 -2.79
N GLU A 44 -7.29 -36.08 -3.57
CA GLU A 44 -5.85 -36.17 -3.34
C GLU A 44 -5.16 -34.79 -3.53
N ILE A 45 -5.47 -34.08 -4.63
CA ILE A 45 -4.97 -32.73 -4.89
C ILE A 45 -5.45 -31.76 -3.81
N ALA A 46 -6.71 -31.81 -3.41
CA ALA A 46 -7.26 -30.97 -2.35
C ALA A 46 -6.56 -31.22 -0.99
N ALA A 47 -6.22 -32.46 -0.67
CA ALA A 47 -5.46 -32.79 0.53
C ALA A 47 -4.03 -32.23 0.46
N ALA A 48 -3.35 -32.38 -0.69
CA ALA A 48 -2.01 -31.82 -0.89
C ALA A 48 -2.01 -30.28 -0.76
N LEU A 49 -2.95 -29.58 -1.38
CA LEU A 49 -3.10 -28.13 -1.26
C LEU A 49 -3.40 -27.68 0.19
N SER A 50 -4.18 -28.44 0.93
CA SER A 50 -4.43 -28.17 2.34
C SER A 50 -3.17 -28.31 3.19
N GLU A 51 -2.30 -29.28 2.91
CA GLU A 51 -1.01 -29.43 3.60
C GLU A 51 -0.05 -28.31 3.22
N ALA A 52 -0.05 -27.86 1.94
CA ALA A 52 0.71 -26.68 1.51
C ALA A 52 0.26 -25.41 2.28
N ASP A 53 -1.04 -25.21 2.43
CA ASP A 53 -1.62 -24.09 3.19
C ASP A 53 -1.19 -24.12 4.66
N LYS A 54 -1.08 -25.31 5.25
CA LYS A 54 -0.59 -25.48 6.61
C LYS A 54 0.90 -25.17 6.72
N SER A 55 1.70 -25.74 5.81
CA SER A 55 3.15 -25.49 5.72
C SER A 55 3.47 -24.00 5.59
N TYR A 56 2.74 -23.29 4.72
CA TYR A 56 2.89 -21.84 4.56
C TYR A 56 2.62 -21.09 5.88
N ARG A 57 1.50 -21.40 6.56
CA ARG A 57 1.16 -20.75 7.85
C ARG A 57 2.17 -21.03 8.95
N GLU A 58 2.83 -22.18 8.93
CA GLU A 58 3.88 -22.55 9.87
C GLU A 58 5.27 -22.00 9.50
N GLY A 59 5.38 -21.28 8.37
CA GLY A 59 6.60 -20.67 7.87
C GLY A 59 7.48 -21.60 7.04
N PHE A 60 7.04 -22.83 6.74
CA PHE A 60 7.74 -23.77 5.86
C PHE A 60 7.39 -23.47 4.39
N VAL A 61 8.00 -22.41 3.85
CA VAL A 61 7.64 -21.88 2.50
C VAL A 61 8.11 -22.78 1.36
N GLY A 62 9.24 -23.45 1.48
CA GLY A 62 9.76 -24.36 0.43
C GLY A 62 8.80 -25.51 0.12
N PRO A 63 8.41 -26.33 1.11
CA PRO A 63 7.41 -27.40 0.89
C PRO A 63 6.08 -26.90 0.38
N ALA A 64 5.62 -25.72 0.80
CA ALA A 64 4.39 -25.11 0.29
C ALA A 64 4.55 -24.70 -1.19
N TYR A 65 5.69 -24.10 -1.53
CA TYR A 65 6.04 -23.71 -2.91
C TYR A 65 6.01 -24.90 -3.86
N ASP A 66 6.68 -26.00 -3.50
CA ASP A 66 6.76 -27.20 -4.35
C ASP A 66 5.38 -27.75 -4.69
N ILE A 67 4.47 -27.80 -3.70
CA ILE A 67 3.10 -28.28 -3.89
C ILE A 67 2.28 -27.28 -4.73
N TYR A 68 2.37 -25.98 -4.46
CA TYR A 68 1.65 -24.96 -5.23
C TYR A 68 2.11 -24.94 -6.69
N MET A 69 3.41 -25.07 -6.96
CA MET A 69 3.93 -25.16 -8.33
C MET A 69 3.43 -26.43 -9.04
N GLN A 70 3.40 -27.57 -8.35
CA GLN A 70 2.94 -28.84 -8.91
C GLN A 70 1.45 -28.80 -9.31
N TYR A 71 0.63 -28.06 -8.55
CA TYR A 71 -0.82 -28.02 -8.72
C TYR A 71 -1.33 -26.61 -9.07
N ASN A 72 -0.54 -25.81 -9.81
CA ASN A 72 -0.82 -24.41 -10.09
C ASN A 72 -2.20 -24.15 -10.71
N ASP A 73 -2.66 -25.02 -11.63
CA ASP A 73 -3.97 -24.88 -12.29
C ASP A 73 -5.18 -24.99 -11.34
N TYR A 74 -4.97 -25.55 -10.15
CA TYR A 74 -6.02 -25.76 -9.15
C TYR A 74 -6.03 -24.72 -8.04
N LEU A 75 -5.06 -23.77 -8.03
CA LEU A 75 -4.90 -22.82 -6.96
C LEU A 75 -6.09 -21.86 -6.86
N THR A 76 -6.48 -21.56 -5.65
CA THR A 76 -7.41 -20.47 -5.34
C THR A 76 -6.70 -19.11 -5.45
N PRO A 77 -7.42 -17.97 -5.55
CA PRO A 77 -6.80 -16.66 -5.54
C PRO A 77 -5.89 -16.39 -4.32
N GLU A 78 -6.27 -16.91 -3.17
CA GLU A 78 -5.44 -16.82 -1.95
C GLU A 78 -4.13 -17.62 -2.11
N GLN A 79 -4.17 -18.80 -2.72
CA GLN A 79 -2.99 -19.63 -2.93
C GLN A 79 -2.07 -19.07 -4.03
N HIS A 80 -2.63 -18.50 -5.10
CA HIS A 80 -1.86 -17.72 -6.08
C HIS A 80 -1.18 -16.52 -5.44
N TYR A 81 -1.89 -15.77 -4.56
CA TYR A 81 -1.30 -14.68 -3.81
C TYR A 81 -0.11 -15.15 -2.96
N ARG A 82 -0.26 -16.25 -2.21
CA ARG A 82 0.82 -16.84 -1.40
C ARG A 82 2.01 -17.29 -2.23
N LEU A 83 1.74 -17.89 -3.39
CA LEU A 83 2.80 -18.32 -4.30
C LEU A 83 3.57 -17.11 -4.86
N GLY A 84 2.87 -16.05 -5.27
CA GLY A 84 3.50 -14.80 -5.68
C GLY A 84 4.31 -14.15 -4.56
N ASP A 85 3.77 -14.12 -3.35
CA ASP A 85 4.44 -13.60 -2.15
C ASP A 85 5.75 -14.36 -1.83
N MET A 86 5.75 -15.68 -1.99
CA MET A 86 6.95 -16.51 -1.80
C MET A 86 8.02 -16.32 -2.89
N LEU A 87 7.60 -15.94 -4.11
CA LEU A 87 8.48 -15.73 -5.26
C LEU A 87 9.08 -14.33 -5.29
N ASP A 88 8.42 -13.34 -4.68
CA ASP A 88 8.89 -11.97 -4.59
C ASP A 88 10.12 -11.90 -3.68
N SER A 89 11.27 -11.53 -4.25
CA SER A 89 12.56 -11.45 -3.54
C SER A 89 12.55 -10.44 -2.39
N ALA A 90 11.64 -9.47 -2.41
CA ALA A 90 11.49 -8.48 -1.34
C ALA A 90 10.82 -9.04 -0.08
N VAL A 91 10.08 -10.14 -0.19
CA VAL A 91 9.20 -10.65 0.87
C VAL A 91 9.77 -11.85 1.62
N ILE A 92 10.85 -12.50 1.15
CA ILE A 92 11.52 -13.57 1.92
C ILE A 92 12.13 -12.97 3.19
N SER A 93 11.26 -12.51 4.08
CA SER A 93 11.63 -11.89 5.34
C SER A 93 11.77 -12.91 6.48
N GLY A 94 12.51 -12.55 7.50
CA GLY A 94 13.04 -13.34 8.59
C GLY A 94 12.11 -14.24 9.43
N GLN A 95 10.87 -14.48 8.99
CA GLN A 95 9.95 -15.46 9.61
C GLN A 95 9.89 -16.79 8.84
N SER A 96 10.40 -16.83 7.61
CA SER A 96 10.40 -18.03 6.78
C SER A 96 11.53 -18.98 7.19
N LYS A 97 11.27 -20.28 7.11
CA LYS A 97 12.22 -21.34 7.45
C LYS A 97 12.77 -21.99 6.17
N PRO A 98 14.07 -22.28 6.10
CA PRO A 98 14.64 -22.97 4.95
C PRO A 98 14.06 -24.39 4.79
N PRO A 99 14.06 -24.97 3.58
CA PRO A 99 14.57 -24.37 2.35
C PRO A 99 13.66 -23.23 1.83
N TYR A 100 14.30 -22.22 1.20
CA TYR A 100 13.56 -21.11 0.57
C TYR A 100 13.33 -21.40 -0.92
N PRO A 101 12.17 -21.01 -1.48
CA PRO A 101 11.97 -21.08 -2.92
C PRO A 101 12.94 -20.12 -3.65
N PRO A 102 13.26 -20.40 -4.93
CA PRO A 102 14.01 -19.44 -5.73
C PRO A 102 13.16 -18.17 -5.94
N SER A 103 13.76 -17.00 -5.76
CA SER A 103 13.10 -15.75 -6.12
C SER A 103 12.95 -15.65 -7.65
N ASN A 104 11.77 -15.23 -8.11
CA ASN A 104 11.49 -15.01 -9.52
C ASN A 104 10.40 -13.92 -9.65
N ASP A 105 10.85 -12.69 -9.83
CA ASP A 105 9.98 -11.52 -9.85
C ASP A 105 8.94 -11.58 -10.99
N GLN A 106 9.30 -12.11 -12.16
CA GLN A 106 8.37 -12.26 -13.27
C GLN A 106 7.24 -13.25 -12.93
N LEU A 107 7.60 -14.42 -12.40
CA LEU A 107 6.63 -15.41 -11.99
C LEU A 107 5.79 -14.92 -10.79
N ALA A 108 6.39 -14.14 -9.89
CA ALA A 108 5.66 -13.50 -8.79
C ALA A 108 4.57 -12.57 -9.31
N GLU A 109 4.89 -11.71 -10.29
CA GLU A 109 3.91 -10.83 -10.93
C GLU A 109 2.79 -11.62 -11.64
N GLU A 110 3.13 -12.68 -12.37
CA GLU A 110 2.14 -13.55 -13.03
C GLU A 110 1.17 -14.19 -12.02
N GLU A 111 1.67 -14.69 -10.91
CA GLU A 111 0.87 -15.30 -9.86
C GLU A 111 0.02 -14.26 -9.10
N MET A 112 0.59 -13.06 -8.86
CA MET A 112 -0.16 -11.94 -8.30
C MET A 112 -1.29 -11.46 -9.23
N LEU A 113 -1.06 -11.46 -10.55
CA LEU A 113 -2.09 -11.12 -11.52
C LEU A 113 -3.25 -12.13 -11.48
N LYS A 114 -2.96 -13.44 -11.50
CA LYS A 114 -3.99 -14.49 -11.36
C LYS A 114 -4.80 -14.34 -10.07
N ALA A 115 -4.12 -14.02 -8.97
CA ALA A 115 -4.77 -13.76 -7.69
C ALA A 115 -5.68 -12.53 -7.75
N ALA A 116 -5.20 -11.43 -8.33
CA ALA A 116 -5.94 -10.17 -8.45
C ALA A 116 -7.17 -10.30 -9.34
N GLU A 117 -7.04 -10.96 -10.50
CA GLU A 117 -8.15 -11.28 -11.39
C GLU A 117 -9.19 -12.20 -10.72
N GLY A 118 -8.71 -13.09 -9.87
CA GLY A 118 -9.55 -13.96 -9.04
C GLY A 118 -10.25 -13.25 -7.87
N GLY A 119 -10.00 -11.96 -7.68
CA GLY A 119 -10.67 -11.15 -6.66
C GLY A 119 -9.88 -10.99 -5.34
N HIS A 120 -8.59 -11.33 -5.29
CA HIS A 120 -7.80 -11.22 -4.06
C HIS A 120 -7.37 -9.77 -3.79
N PRO A 121 -7.81 -9.12 -2.67
CA PRO A 121 -7.64 -7.68 -2.50
C PRO A 121 -6.19 -7.21 -2.37
N LYS A 122 -5.35 -7.98 -1.65
CA LYS A 122 -3.93 -7.65 -1.49
C LYS A 122 -3.17 -7.79 -2.81
N ALA A 123 -3.52 -8.81 -3.61
CA ALA A 123 -2.91 -9.00 -4.92
C ALA A 123 -3.26 -7.85 -5.88
N MET A 124 -4.48 -7.32 -5.82
CA MET A 124 -4.83 -6.09 -6.55
C MET A 124 -3.95 -4.90 -6.14
N GLY A 125 -3.67 -4.76 -4.84
CA GLY A 125 -2.74 -3.75 -4.33
C GLY A 125 -1.31 -3.98 -4.81
N ALA A 126 -0.85 -5.24 -4.86
CA ALA A 126 0.46 -5.60 -5.41
C ALA A 126 0.54 -5.28 -6.90
N MET A 127 -0.51 -5.54 -7.69
CA MET A 127 -0.54 -5.16 -9.11
C MET A 127 -0.40 -3.66 -9.32
N GLY A 128 -1.03 -2.81 -8.48
CA GLY A 128 -0.80 -1.37 -8.50
C GLY A 128 0.68 -1.02 -8.30
N TRP A 129 1.35 -1.67 -7.35
CA TRP A 129 2.78 -1.49 -7.12
C TRP A 129 3.65 -2.00 -8.29
N TYR A 130 3.38 -3.18 -8.85
CA TYR A 130 4.10 -3.69 -10.02
C TYR A 130 3.92 -2.76 -11.22
N CYS A 131 2.71 -2.26 -11.47
CA CYS A 131 2.47 -1.27 -12.53
C CYS A 131 3.29 0.00 -12.32
N THR A 132 3.41 0.51 -11.08
CA THR A 132 4.26 1.66 -10.75
C THR A 132 5.74 1.33 -11.04
N TYR A 133 6.22 0.18 -10.59
CA TYR A 133 7.61 -0.25 -10.78
C TYR A 133 7.96 -0.44 -12.26
N HIS A 134 7.07 -1.02 -13.06
CA HIS A 134 7.25 -1.22 -14.50
C HIS A 134 6.90 -0.01 -15.36
N ARG A 135 6.61 1.15 -14.73
CA ARG A 135 6.27 2.40 -15.41
C ARG A 135 5.09 2.27 -16.38
N LYS A 136 4.06 1.56 -15.95
CA LYS A 136 2.80 1.45 -16.68
C LYS A 136 2.05 2.77 -16.68
N ASP A 137 0.99 2.85 -17.50
CA ASP A 137 0.11 4.02 -17.53
C ASP A 137 -0.44 4.31 -16.12
N THR A 138 -0.45 5.58 -15.76
CA THR A 138 -0.98 6.08 -14.48
C THR A 138 -2.42 5.63 -14.24
N GLN A 139 -3.24 5.54 -15.31
CA GLN A 139 -4.61 5.06 -15.20
C GLN A 139 -4.68 3.58 -14.80
N GLU A 140 -3.77 2.76 -15.31
CA GLU A 140 -3.69 1.33 -14.95
C GLU A 140 -3.29 1.15 -13.47
N ILE A 141 -2.30 1.94 -12.99
CA ILE A 141 -1.87 1.95 -11.59
C ILE A 141 -3.05 2.27 -10.67
N PHE A 142 -3.75 3.37 -10.95
CA PHE A 142 -4.88 3.81 -10.12
C PHE A 142 -6.05 2.83 -10.19
N ALA A 143 -6.35 2.27 -11.36
CA ALA A 143 -7.42 1.29 -11.52
C ALA A 143 -7.20 0.06 -10.62
N TRP A 144 -5.96 -0.44 -10.50
CA TRP A 144 -5.66 -1.55 -9.61
C TRP A 144 -5.81 -1.18 -8.14
N TYR A 145 -5.30 -0.02 -7.71
CA TYR A 145 -5.45 0.41 -6.32
C TYR A 145 -6.91 0.72 -5.95
N GLU A 146 -7.67 1.37 -6.84
CA GLU A 146 -9.10 1.62 -6.61
C GLU A 146 -9.89 0.32 -6.50
N LYS A 147 -9.60 -0.66 -7.35
CA LYS A 147 -10.18 -1.99 -7.28
C LYS A 147 -9.82 -2.68 -5.96
N ALA A 148 -8.56 -2.59 -5.52
CA ALA A 148 -8.14 -3.11 -4.22
C ALA A 148 -8.92 -2.48 -3.06
N VAL A 149 -9.16 -1.16 -3.08
CA VAL A 149 -9.99 -0.47 -2.09
C VAL A 149 -11.44 -0.98 -2.10
N GLN A 150 -12.04 -1.14 -3.29
CA GLN A 150 -13.40 -1.65 -3.43
C GLN A 150 -13.54 -3.07 -2.86
N TYR A 151 -12.50 -3.89 -2.98
CA TYR A 151 -12.43 -5.25 -2.42
C TYR A 151 -11.95 -5.29 -0.96
N GLY A 152 -11.80 -4.13 -0.31
CA GLY A 152 -11.52 -4.00 1.13
C GLY A 152 -10.04 -3.99 1.52
N TYR A 153 -9.11 -3.82 0.58
CA TYR A 153 -7.69 -3.65 0.89
C TYR A 153 -7.39 -2.21 1.31
N LYS A 154 -7.45 -1.98 2.59
CA LYS A 154 -7.36 -0.66 3.24
C LYS A 154 -6.08 0.10 2.91
N SER A 155 -4.94 -0.60 2.83
CA SER A 155 -3.64 0.02 2.54
C SER A 155 -3.57 0.67 1.15
N ALA A 156 -4.41 0.23 0.20
CA ALA A 156 -4.46 0.83 -1.12
C ALA A 156 -4.92 2.30 -1.11
N CYS A 157 -5.72 2.73 -0.13
CA CYS A 157 -6.05 4.15 0.05
C CYS A 157 -4.81 4.99 0.34
N PHE A 158 -3.91 4.46 1.15
CA PHE A 158 -2.64 5.13 1.45
C PHE A 158 -1.74 5.20 0.21
N ASN A 159 -1.60 4.10 -0.51
CA ASN A 159 -0.78 4.05 -1.73
C ASN A 159 -1.30 5.03 -2.79
N LEU A 160 -2.62 5.05 -3.04
CA LEU A 160 -3.24 6.04 -3.94
C LEU A 160 -2.92 7.48 -3.52
N GLY A 161 -3.10 7.79 -2.24
CA GLY A 161 -2.82 9.12 -1.73
C GLY A 161 -1.34 9.50 -1.81
N LEU A 162 -0.46 8.54 -1.56
CA LEU A 162 0.98 8.71 -1.66
C LEU A 162 1.41 8.94 -3.12
N ASP A 163 0.90 8.15 -4.06
CA ASP A 163 1.22 8.27 -5.47
C ASP A 163 0.77 9.63 -6.03
N HIS A 164 -0.41 10.13 -5.65
CA HIS A 164 -0.85 11.48 -6.00
C HIS A 164 -0.03 12.60 -5.32
N PHE A 165 0.60 12.33 -4.18
CA PHE A 165 1.43 13.29 -3.46
C PHE A 165 2.86 13.34 -3.97
N LEU A 166 3.45 12.18 -4.26
CA LEU A 166 4.85 12.08 -4.66
C LEU A 166 5.03 12.55 -6.11
N GLU A 167 5.91 13.52 -6.29
CA GLU A 167 6.39 13.94 -7.61
C GLU A 167 7.54 13.03 -8.04
N GLU A 168 7.25 11.74 -8.23
CA GLU A 168 8.29 10.83 -8.66
C GLU A 168 8.54 10.90 -10.17
N GLN A 169 9.07 12.03 -10.63
CA GLN A 169 9.67 12.15 -11.97
C GLN A 169 10.72 11.05 -12.24
N ARG A 170 11.25 10.39 -11.21
CA ARG A 170 12.16 9.26 -11.36
C ARG A 170 11.48 8.05 -11.98
N PHE A 171 10.21 7.82 -11.68
CA PHE A 171 9.48 6.65 -12.14
C PHE A 171 8.52 6.97 -13.29
N HIS A 172 7.98 8.20 -13.36
CA HIS A 172 7.04 8.56 -14.42
C HIS A 172 7.21 10.03 -14.86
N PRO A 173 7.75 10.31 -16.06
CA PRO A 173 7.98 11.68 -16.56
C PRO A 173 6.70 12.48 -16.77
N TYR A 174 5.52 11.85 -16.77
CA TYR A 174 4.22 12.46 -16.98
C TYR A 174 3.38 12.57 -15.70
N TYR A 175 3.93 12.21 -14.54
CA TYR A 175 3.24 12.24 -13.27
C TYR A 175 3.12 13.70 -12.80
N GLN A 176 1.90 14.22 -12.77
CA GLN A 176 1.62 15.51 -12.16
C GLN A 176 1.05 15.29 -10.77
N ARG A 177 1.66 15.93 -9.79
CA ARG A 177 1.19 15.95 -8.41
C ARG A 177 -0.24 16.50 -8.36
N ASP A 178 -1.15 15.76 -7.76
CA ASP A 178 -2.53 16.17 -7.53
C ASP A 178 -2.84 16.18 -6.03
N TYR A 179 -2.65 17.33 -5.40
CA TYR A 179 -2.93 17.49 -3.97
C TYR A 179 -4.40 17.24 -3.61
N THR A 180 -5.33 17.46 -4.51
CA THR A 180 -6.77 17.23 -4.26
C THR A 180 -7.02 15.74 -4.12
N GLN A 181 -6.55 14.94 -5.07
CA GLN A 181 -6.66 13.48 -4.99
C GLN A 181 -5.81 12.91 -3.86
N ALA A 182 -4.60 13.42 -3.66
CA ALA A 182 -3.76 13.01 -2.53
C ALA A 182 -4.49 13.20 -1.20
N CYS A 183 -5.06 14.39 -0.94
CA CYS A 183 -5.83 14.65 0.27
C CYS A 183 -7.04 13.74 0.40
N TYR A 184 -7.82 13.54 -0.67
CA TYR A 184 -8.99 12.67 -0.65
C TYR A 184 -8.65 11.24 -0.17
N TRP A 185 -7.64 10.61 -0.75
CA TRP A 185 -7.26 9.24 -0.43
C TRP A 185 -6.54 9.13 0.91
N LEU A 186 -5.66 10.10 1.25
CA LEU A 186 -4.98 10.14 2.54
C LEU A 186 -5.96 10.40 3.70
N GLU A 187 -6.97 11.25 3.51
CA GLU A 187 -8.01 11.48 4.51
C GLU A 187 -8.83 10.21 4.77
N ARG A 188 -9.15 9.44 3.74
CA ARG A 188 -9.77 8.11 3.92
C ARG A 188 -8.86 7.17 4.69
N ALA A 189 -7.58 7.08 4.32
CA ALA A 189 -6.62 6.25 5.03
C ALA A 189 -6.49 6.65 6.52
N ALA A 190 -6.45 7.95 6.80
CA ALA A 190 -6.32 8.48 8.15
C ALA A 190 -7.60 8.34 9.00
N ASN A 191 -8.79 8.54 8.40
CA ASN A 191 -10.06 8.54 9.12
C ASN A 191 -10.65 7.14 9.29
N GLU A 192 -10.63 6.32 8.24
CA GLU A 192 -11.25 5.00 8.26
C GLU A 192 -10.31 3.93 8.84
N TYR A 193 -8.98 4.12 8.71
CA TYR A 193 -7.99 3.09 9.05
C TYR A 193 -6.95 3.54 10.06
N TYR A 194 -7.04 4.79 10.57
CA TYR A 194 -6.11 5.36 11.55
C TYR A 194 -4.64 5.30 11.10
N TYR A 195 -4.39 5.47 9.80
CA TYR A 195 -3.05 5.34 9.23
C TYR A 195 -2.20 6.55 9.63
N TYR A 196 -1.26 6.35 10.56
CA TYR A 196 -0.43 7.41 11.12
C TYR A 196 0.33 8.22 10.07
N ILE A 197 0.99 7.53 9.11
CA ILE A 197 1.79 8.19 8.08
C ILE A 197 0.90 9.06 7.16
N ALA A 198 -0.33 8.63 6.87
CA ALA A 198 -1.27 9.47 6.12
C ALA A 198 -1.59 10.78 6.84
N MET A 199 -1.75 10.76 8.17
CA MET A 199 -1.95 11.97 8.97
C MET A 199 -0.74 12.91 8.89
N VAL A 200 0.48 12.34 8.89
CA VAL A 200 1.72 13.12 8.75
C VAL A 200 1.80 13.81 7.40
N ILE A 201 1.53 13.07 6.32
CA ILE A 201 1.57 13.62 4.95
C ILE A 201 0.49 14.69 4.76
N LEU A 202 -0.72 14.49 5.29
CA LEU A 202 -1.77 15.51 5.28
C LEU A 202 -1.32 16.79 5.99
N GLY A 203 -0.65 16.65 7.14
CA GLY A 203 -0.06 17.79 7.84
C GLY A 203 0.98 18.53 6.99
N GLN A 204 1.79 17.80 6.22
CA GLN A 204 2.77 18.38 5.29
C GLN A 204 2.09 19.10 4.12
N ILE A 205 1.10 18.45 3.47
CA ILE A 205 0.37 19.05 2.34
C ILE A 205 -0.31 20.35 2.76
N TYR A 206 -1.10 20.33 3.84
CA TYR A 206 -1.81 21.53 4.30
C TYR A 206 -0.88 22.61 4.86
N GLY A 207 0.31 22.25 5.37
CA GLY A 207 1.33 23.18 5.86
C GLY A 207 2.28 23.70 4.78
N SER A 208 2.19 23.21 3.54
CA SER A 208 3.04 23.66 2.42
C SER A 208 2.58 24.99 1.84
N ASP A 209 3.44 25.56 0.96
CA ASP A 209 3.12 26.79 0.24
C ASP A 209 1.93 26.64 -0.73
N GLU A 210 1.67 25.43 -1.17
CA GLU A 210 0.52 25.12 -2.03
C GLU A 210 -0.76 24.96 -1.20
N GLY A 211 -0.68 24.27 -0.04
CA GLY A 211 -1.84 24.00 0.82
C GLY A 211 -2.33 25.20 1.61
N LYS A 212 -1.41 25.90 2.26
CA LYS A 212 -1.62 27.13 3.07
C LYS A 212 -2.80 27.09 4.06
N ASP A 213 -3.21 25.88 4.49
CA ASP A 213 -4.24 25.68 5.51
C ASP A 213 -3.60 25.18 6.81
N TYR A 214 -2.96 26.12 7.51
CA TYR A 214 -2.23 25.82 8.73
C TYR A 214 -3.12 25.32 9.87
N GLN A 215 -4.43 25.58 9.83
CA GLN A 215 -5.38 25.02 10.81
C GLN A 215 -5.56 23.52 10.57
N LYS A 216 -5.76 23.10 9.31
CA LYS A 216 -5.81 21.68 8.95
C LYS A 216 -4.46 20.99 9.18
N ALA A 217 -3.35 21.66 8.86
CA ALA A 217 -2.01 21.12 9.15
C ALA A 217 -1.85 20.82 10.65
N ALA A 218 -2.21 21.78 11.52
CA ALA A 218 -2.17 21.59 12.96
C ALA A 218 -3.10 20.47 13.42
N TYR A 219 -4.32 20.37 12.88
CA TYR A 219 -5.25 19.29 13.18
C TYR A 219 -4.67 17.90 12.87
N TRP A 220 -4.07 17.73 11.69
CA TRP A 220 -3.53 16.44 11.28
C TRP A 220 -2.26 16.06 12.07
N TYR A 221 -1.36 17.02 12.34
CA TYR A 221 -0.20 16.76 13.19
C TYR A 221 -0.57 16.44 14.63
N GLN A 222 -1.64 17.05 15.19
CA GLN A 222 -2.15 16.70 16.51
C GLN A 222 -2.70 15.28 16.53
N ARG A 223 -3.46 14.87 15.50
CA ARG A 223 -3.95 13.50 15.38
C ARG A 223 -2.79 12.52 15.29
N ALA A 224 -1.79 12.80 14.44
CA ALA A 224 -0.61 11.97 14.32
C ALA A 224 0.15 11.86 15.66
N TYR A 225 0.34 12.98 16.37
CA TYR A 225 0.94 12.98 17.70
C TYR A 225 0.20 12.10 18.70
N ASN A 226 -1.11 12.09 18.67
CA ASN A 226 -1.94 11.29 19.60
C ASN A 226 -1.99 9.80 19.21
N THR A 227 -1.83 9.49 17.94
CA THR A 227 -1.90 8.11 17.43
C THR A 227 -0.59 7.36 17.63
N GLU A 228 0.54 8.05 17.48
CA GLU A 228 1.87 7.43 17.57
C GLU A 228 2.36 7.38 19.02
N ALA A 229 3.06 6.30 19.38
CA ALA A 229 3.63 6.13 20.71
C ALA A 229 5.14 6.39 20.77
N HIS A 230 5.86 6.30 19.64
CA HIS A 230 7.32 6.39 19.62
C HIS A 230 7.80 7.82 19.94
N PRO A 231 8.76 8.01 20.88
CA PRO A 231 9.19 9.33 21.33
C PRO A 231 9.75 10.24 20.22
N LEU A 232 10.47 9.68 19.25
CA LEU A 232 11.03 10.42 18.11
C LEU A 232 9.92 11.03 17.23
N GLU A 233 8.90 10.25 16.92
CA GLU A 233 7.78 10.71 16.08
C GLU A 233 6.96 11.79 16.81
N ARG A 234 6.73 11.61 18.10
CA ARG A 234 6.07 12.64 18.92
C ARG A 234 6.88 13.91 19.03
N PHE A 235 8.21 13.79 19.12
CA PHE A 235 9.10 14.95 19.07
C PHE A 235 8.92 15.73 17.76
N TYR A 236 8.96 15.07 16.60
CA TYR A 236 8.78 15.74 15.32
C TYR A 236 7.39 16.40 15.20
N ARG A 237 6.33 15.74 15.65
CA ARG A 237 4.97 16.34 15.59
C ARG A 237 4.86 17.56 16.50
N ALA A 238 5.42 17.50 17.72
CA ALA A 238 5.46 18.65 18.62
C ALA A 238 6.25 19.83 18.01
N ALA A 239 7.38 19.55 17.36
CA ALA A 239 8.18 20.59 16.69
C ALA A 239 7.41 21.26 15.53
N ASN A 240 6.73 20.45 14.68
CA ASN A 240 5.90 20.99 13.61
C ASN A 240 4.76 21.88 14.14
N LEU A 241 4.13 21.47 15.24
CA LEU A 241 3.06 22.25 15.87
C LEU A 241 3.57 23.53 16.53
N VAL A 242 4.77 23.52 17.12
CA VAL A 242 5.41 24.74 17.60
C VAL A 242 5.61 25.73 16.46
N THR A 243 6.17 25.29 15.33
CA THR A 243 6.36 26.16 14.15
C THR A 243 5.02 26.72 13.65
N ILE A 244 4.01 25.88 13.49
CA ILE A 244 2.69 26.31 13.00
C ILE A 244 2.06 27.36 13.93
N TYR A 245 2.05 27.13 15.24
CA TYR A 245 1.44 28.06 16.18
C TYR A 245 2.27 29.32 16.41
N GLN A 246 3.59 29.28 16.23
CA GLN A 246 4.45 30.44 16.34
C GLN A 246 4.38 31.34 15.11
N ASP A 247 4.57 30.78 13.93
CA ASP A 247 4.86 31.54 12.72
C ASP A 247 3.60 31.87 11.90
N TYR A 248 2.59 30.99 11.95
CA TYR A 248 1.42 31.10 11.09
C TYR A 248 0.12 31.40 11.85
N LEU A 249 -0.27 30.60 12.83
CA LEU A 249 -1.53 30.77 13.55
C LEU A 249 -1.47 31.81 14.67
N ARG A 250 -0.26 32.04 15.22
CA ARG A 250 0.02 33.03 16.27
C ARG A 250 -0.89 32.89 17.49
N ASP A 251 -1.10 31.64 17.93
CA ASP A 251 -1.90 31.29 19.11
C ASP A 251 -0.95 31.04 20.31
N PRO A 252 -0.82 32.00 21.24
CA PRO A 252 0.17 31.93 22.32
C PRO A 252 -0.11 30.81 23.33
N GLU A 253 -1.38 30.44 23.53
CA GLU A 253 -1.75 29.38 24.49
C GLU A 253 -1.35 28.02 23.93
N LYS A 254 -1.71 27.73 22.69
CA LYS A 254 -1.32 26.49 22.02
C LYS A 254 0.18 26.43 21.80
N LEU A 255 0.82 27.55 21.48
CA LEU A 255 2.27 27.62 21.36
C LEU A 255 2.96 27.23 22.68
N ALA A 256 2.52 27.78 23.81
CA ALA A 256 3.06 27.44 25.12
C ALA A 256 2.89 25.95 25.44
N TYR A 257 1.71 25.39 25.19
CA TYR A 257 1.44 23.95 25.35
C TYR A 257 2.37 23.08 24.52
N TRP A 258 2.55 23.40 23.22
CA TRP A 258 3.37 22.58 22.35
C TRP A 258 4.87 22.76 22.61
N LYS A 259 5.32 23.91 23.07
CA LYS A 259 6.70 24.11 23.56
C LYS A 259 7.00 23.23 24.77
N GLU A 260 6.07 23.09 25.71
CA GLU A 260 6.26 22.19 26.85
C GLU A 260 6.27 20.73 26.40
N LYS A 261 5.40 20.32 25.44
CA LYS A 261 5.44 18.99 24.86
C LYS A 261 6.75 18.70 24.11
N LEU A 262 7.24 19.66 23.35
CA LEU A 262 8.53 19.54 22.66
C LEU A 262 9.68 19.35 23.66
N LYS A 263 9.67 20.10 24.77
CA LYS A 263 10.66 19.93 25.86
C LYS A 263 10.56 18.54 26.48
N GLU A 264 9.36 18.07 26.82
CA GLU A 264 9.12 16.71 27.35
C GLU A 264 9.73 15.64 26.44
N TYR A 265 9.41 15.68 25.14
CA TYR A 265 9.91 14.68 24.20
C TYR A 265 11.38 14.88 23.82
N THR A 266 11.93 16.07 23.96
CA THR A 266 13.39 16.29 23.88
C THR A 266 14.14 15.50 24.96
N GLU A 267 13.66 15.54 26.20
CA GLU A 267 14.27 14.78 27.30
C GLU A 267 14.08 13.27 27.12
N ARG A 268 12.88 12.85 26.67
CA ARG A 268 12.62 11.42 26.37
C ARG A 268 13.54 10.92 25.25
N LEU A 269 13.73 11.69 24.17
CA LEU A 269 14.62 11.33 23.06
C LEU A 269 16.08 11.23 23.48
N ARG A 270 16.57 12.12 24.37
CA ARG A 270 17.94 12.04 24.93
C ARG A 270 18.19 10.74 25.66
N ASN A 271 17.19 10.27 26.39
CA ASN A 271 17.28 9.08 27.23
C ASN A 271 16.79 7.78 26.53
N LEU A 272 16.36 7.87 25.26
CA LEU A 272 15.88 6.73 24.52
C LEU A 272 17.05 5.81 24.16
N ASP A 273 16.96 4.55 24.52
CA ASP A 273 17.95 3.50 24.21
C ASP A 273 17.25 2.34 23.49
N ASP A 274 16.92 2.56 22.24
CA ASP A 274 16.24 1.61 21.37
C ASP A 274 17.13 1.10 20.21
N GLY A 275 18.39 1.57 20.16
CA GLY A 275 19.34 1.19 19.13
C GLY A 275 19.07 1.79 17.73
N LEU A 276 18.01 2.60 17.57
CA LEU A 276 17.65 3.21 16.28
C LEU A 276 18.53 4.41 15.94
N LEU A 277 18.99 5.16 16.96
CA LEU A 277 19.78 6.38 16.79
C LEU A 277 20.98 6.38 17.72
N THR A 278 22.12 6.81 17.20
CA THR A 278 23.31 7.11 17.99
C THR A 278 23.11 8.37 18.86
N PRO A 279 23.88 8.56 19.94
CA PRO A 279 23.84 9.80 20.72
C PRO A 279 24.08 11.08 19.91
N GLU A 280 24.95 11.02 18.91
CA GLU A 280 25.27 12.15 18.02
C GLU A 280 24.09 12.49 17.11
N GLU A 281 23.42 11.49 16.54
CA GLU A 281 22.23 11.67 15.72
C GLU A 281 21.08 12.29 16.53
N LYS A 282 20.82 11.79 17.74
CA LYS A 282 19.84 12.37 18.67
C LYS A 282 20.16 13.84 18.96
N LYS A 283 21.43 14.16 19.24
CA LYS A 283 21.88 15.53 19.49
C LYS A 283 21.69 16.43 18.28
N HIS A 284 21.99 15.94 17.08
CA HIS A 284 21.80 16.67 15.82
C HIS A 284 20.31 16.94 15.55
N ILE A 285 19.45 15.94 15.71
CA ILE A 285 17.99 16.07 15.55
C ILE A 285 17.45 17.14 16.52
N ILE A 286 17.78 17.01 17.80
CA ILE A 286 17.33 17.97 18.83
C ILE A 286 17.78 19.39 18.48
N TRP A 287 19.05 19.57 18.07
CA TRP A 287 19.58 20.88 17.71
C TRP A 287 18.86 21.49 16.50
N SER A 288 18.51 20.68 15.48
CA SER A 288 17.85 21.12 14.25
C SER A 288 16.43 21.67 14.49
N TYR A 289 15.73 21.14 15.49
CA TYR A 289 14.34 21.49 15.78
C TYR A 289 14.15 22.37 17.03
N THR A 290 15.22 22.62 17.78
CA THR A 290 15.12 23.55 18.93
C THR A 290 15.10 24.99 18.40
N PRO A 291 14.09 25.79 18.76
CA PRO A 291 14.03 27.20 18.36
C PRO A 291 15.31 27.91 18.78
N LYS A 292 16.02 28.48 17.82
CA LYS A 292 17.18 29.33 18.14
C LYS A 292 16.61 30.62 18.74
N ASN A 293 16.93 30.87 20.00
CA ASN A 293 16.62 32.16 20.60
C ASN A 293 17.41 33.22 19.83
N ASN A 294 16.75 33.99 18.97
CA ASN A 294 17.25 35.25 18.44
C ASN A 294 16.94 36.37 19.42
#